data_3e611bc274a4243b9a44361f4ab5a582
#
_entry.id   3e611bc274a4243b9a44361f4ab5a582
#
_cell.length_a   1.000
_cell.length_b   1.000
_cell.length_c   1.000
_cell.angle_alpha   90.00
_cell.angle_beta   90.00
_cell.angle_gamma   90.00
#
_symmetry.space_group_name_H-M   'P 1'
#
loop_
_entity.id
_entity.type
_entity.pdbx_description
1 polymer ?
#
loop_
_entity_poly.entity_id
_entity_poly.type
_entity_poly.pdbx_seq_one_letter_code
_entity_poly.pdbx_strand_id
1 'polypeptide(L)'
;ALPALKAFVKQKPAASLLQDAEYMLASSAYELKDKNRIEILRKYLDRYPDTPYANRIYALLASCYFYEGKYDEALALFNSADLGLLGNEERDDCTYQLATCYLKTDNLREAAIWFETLRSNSPKYAKDCDYYLSYIRYTQKRYNEALKGFLPLQDDSKYKALVPYYIAEIYAQLQNYDKAQIVAQNYLSAYPNNEHAAEMYRILGDAYYHFGQYHQAVEAFNNYLNKDHSAPRRDALYMLGLSYYQTKVYSKAAETLGKVTTANDALTQNAYLHMGLSYLQLAEKSKARMAFEQAAASSANMQIK
;
A
#
# COMPACT_ATOMS: atom_id res chain seq x y z
N ALA A 1 -28.73 -27.94 -8.03
CA ALA A 1 -29.74 -26.96 -7.56
C ALA A 1 -30.13 -25.99 -8.70
N LEU A 2 -29.23 -25.22 -9.28
CA LEU A 2 -29.51 -24.15 -10.27
C LEU A 2 -30.37 -24.61 -11.49
N PRO A 3 -30.09 -25.71 -12.21
CA PRO A 3 -30.94 -26.15 -13.33
C PRO A 3 -32.38 -26.47 -12.93
N ALA A 4 -32.56 -27.09 -11.76
CA ALA A 4 -33.87 -27.41 -11.22
C ALA A 4 -34.67 -26.16 -10.83
N LEU A 5 -34.04 -25.19 -10.20
CA LEU A 5 -34.65 -23.89 -9.87
C LEU A 5 -35.02 -23.11 -11.14
N LYS A 6 -34.15 -23.08 -12.14
CA LYS A 6 -34.46 -22.47 -13.45
C LYS A 6 -35.64 -23.12 -14.12
N ALA A 7 -35.75 -24.46 -14.09
CA ALA A 7 -36.86 -25.18 -14.62
C ALA A 7 -38.18 -24.92 -13.88
N PHE A 8 -38.14 -24.86 -12.53
CA PHE A 8 -39.29 -24.54 -11.71
C PHE A 8 -39.84 -23.14 -11.95
N VAL A 9 -38.96 -22.13 -11.97
CA VAL A 9 -39.33 -20.73 -12.27
C VAL A 9 -40.00 -20.62 -13.65
N LYS A 10 -39.54 -21.38 -14.65
CA LYS A 10 -40.15 -21.40 -16.00
C LYS A 10 -41.59 -21.92 -16.01
N GLN A 11 -41.96 -22.78 -15.07
CA GLN A 11 -43.33 -23.31 -14.95
C GLN A 11 -44.34 -22.29 -14.43
N LYS A 12 -43.88 -21.07 -14.01
CA LYS A 12 -44.69 -19.97 -13.46
C LYS A 12 -45.60 -20.44 -12.31
N PRO A 13 -45.02 -20.93 -11.21
CA PRO A 13 -45.80 -21.36 -10.05
C PRO A 13 -46.60 -20.19 -9.46
N ALA A 14 -47.38 -20.44 -8.39
CA ALA A 14 -48.12 -19.40 -7.66
C ALA A 14 -47.19 -18.27 -7.23
N ALA A 15 -47.70 -17.02 -7.21
CA ALA A 15 -46.86 -15.81 -7.06
C ALA A 15 -45.95 -15.82 -5.83
N SER A 16 -46.42 -16.33 -4.70
CA SER A 16 -45.60 -16.45 -3.46
C SER A 16 -44.45 -17.46 -3.64
N LEU A 17 -44.73 -18.60 -4.20
CA LEU A 17 -43.74 -19.64 -4.49
C LEU A 17 -42.73 -19.19 -5.58
N LEU A 18 -43.17 -18.35 -6.51
CA LEU A 18 -42.31 -17.79 -7.56
C LEU A 18 -41.27 -16.84 -6.96
N GLN A 19 -41.67 -15.94 -6.06
CA GLN A 19 -40.76 -15.03 -5.39
C GLN A 19 -39.70 -15.77 -4.59
N ASP A 20 -40.08 -16.77 -3.79
CA ASP A 20 -39.13 -17.58 -3.03
C ASP A 20 -38.20 -18.38 -3.93
N ALA A 21 -38.72 -18.96 -5.00
CA ALA A 21 -37.92 -19.73 -5.96
C ALA A 21 -36.90 -18.82 -6.71
N GLU A 22 -37.30 -17.61 -7.10
CA GLU A 22 -36.40 -16.63 -7.72
C GLU A 22 -35.36 -16.13 -6.73
N TYR A 23 -35.71 -15.94 -5.45
CA TYR A 23 -34.71 -15.63 -4.40
C TYR A 23 -33.70 -16.78 -4.23
N MET A 24 -34.17 -18.02 -4.12
CA MET A 24 -33.30 -19.20 -4.04
C MET A 24 -32.40 -19.33 -5.28
N LEU A 25 -32.93 -19.00 -6.47
CA LEU A 25 -32.18 -18.97 -7.70
C LEU A 25 -31.07 -17.90 -7.66
N ALA A 26 -31.39 -16.70 -7.22
CA ALA A 26 -30.45 -15.58 -7.12
C ALA A 26 -29.33 -15.88 -6.10
N SER A 27 -29.69 -16.38 -4.91
CA SER A 27 -28.72 -16.76 -3.88
C SER A 27 -27.83 -17.92 -4.34
N SER A 28 -28.42 -18.97 -4.94
CA SER A 28 -27.66 -20.11 -5.49
C SER A 28 -26.74 -19.70 -6.66
N ALA A 29 -27.15 -18.74 -7.49
CA ALA A 29 -26.32 -18.21 -8.56
C ALA A 29 -25.07 -17.47 -8.00
N TYR A 30 -25.21 -16.75 -6.91
CA TYR A 30 -24.11 -16.15 -6.19
C TYR A 30 -23.16 -17.21 -5.62
N GLU A 31 -23.66 -18.14 -4.82
CA GLU A 31 -22.90 -19.21 -4.15
C GLU A 31 -22.10 -20.07 -5.14
N LEU A 32 -22.72 -20.40 -6.28
CA LEU A 32 -22.09 -21.21 -7.32
C LEU A 32 -21.27 -20.39 -8.33
N LYS A 33 -21.10 -19.09 -8.09
CA LYS A 33 -20.37 -18.17 -8.97
C LYS A 33 -20.84 -18.21 -10.43
N ASP A 34 -22.16 -18.35 -10.64
CA ASP A 34 -22.75 -18.32 -12.00
C ASP A 34 -22.32 -17.04 -12.71
N LYS A 35 -21.96 -17.16 -14.00
CA LYS A 35 -21.51 -16.02 -14.81
C LYS A 35 -22.55 -14.90 -14.92
N ASN A 36 -23.83 -15.24 -14.81
CA ASN A 36 -24.94 -14.29 -14.89
C ASN A 36 -25.47 -13.85 -13.50
N ARG A 37 -24.74 -14.16 -12.39
CA ARG A 37 -25.20 -13.90 -11.02
C ARG A 37 -25.62 -12.45 -10.78
N ILE A 38 -24.87 -11.47 -11.30
CA ILE A 38 -25.20 -10.05 -11.17
C ILE A 38 -26.53 -9.71 -11.83
N GLU A 39 -26.74 -10.20 -13.06
CA GLU A 39 -27.98 -9.99 -13.78
C GLU A 39 -29.18 -10.63 -13.08
N ILE A 40 -28.99 -11.83 -12.53
CA ILE A 40 -30.04 -12.56 -11.82
C ILE A 40 -30.42 -11.82 -10.54
N LEU A 41 -29.41 -11.35 -9.74
CA LEU A 41 -29.64 -10.58 -8.51
C LEU A 41 -30.33 -9.24 -8.81
N ARG A 42 -29.93 -8.51 -9.85
CA ARG A 42 -30.57 -7.25 -10.26
C ARG A 42 -32.02 -7.47 -10.67
N LYS A 43 -32.26 -8.42 -11.55
CA LYS A 43 -33.64 -8.76 -12.01
C LYS A 43 -34.56 -9.11 -10.84
N TYR A 44 -34.00 -9.76 -9.80
CA TYR A 44 -34.80 -10.06 -8.60
C TYR A 44 -35.22 -8.77 -7.88
N LEU A 45 -34.30 -7.82 -7.62
CA LEU A 45 -34.62 -6.54 -6.98
C LEU A 45 -35.59 -5.70 -7.83
N ASP A 46 -35.37 -5.63 -9.14
CA ASP A 46 -36.25 -4.89 -10.05
C ASP A 46 -37.68 -5.42 -10.04
N ARG A 47 -37.83 -6.75 -9.88
CA ARG A 47 -39.12 -7.43 -9.88
C ARG A 47 -39.83 -7.35 -8.53
N TYR A 48 -39.06 -7.37 -7.44
CA TYR A 48 -39.56 -7.44 -6.08
C TYR A 48 -38.91 -6.34 -5.19
N PRO A 49 -39.21 -5.07 -5.43
CA PRO A 49 -38.53 -3.97 -4.70
C PRO A 49 -38.82 -4.01 -3.18
N ASP A 50 -40.00 -4.47 -2.78
CA ASP A 50 -40.43 -4.55 -1.38
C ASP A 50 -40.27 -5.96 -0.78
N THR A 51 -39.36 -6.79 -1.33
CA THR A 51 -39.14 -8.14 -0.85
C THR A 51 -38.51 -8.17 0.54
N PRO A 52 -38.89 -9.12 1.43
CA PRO A 52 -38.19 -9.30 2.71
C PRO A 52 -36.73 -9.76 2.52
N TYR A 53 -36.38 -10.23 1.33
CA TYR A 53 -35.03 -10.65 0.99
C TYR A 53 -34.15 -9.55 0.39
N ALA A 54 -34.67 -8.33 0.17
CA ALA A 54 -33.96 -7.23 -0.47
C ALA A 54 -32.62 -6.96 0.17
N ASN A 55 -32.60 -6.92 1.51
CA ASN A 55 -31.40 -6.63 2.30
C ASN A 55 -30.24 -7.59 1.97
N ARG A 56 -30.52 -8.89 1.96
CA ARG A 56 -29.52 -9.90 1.61
C ARG A 56 -29.12 -9.84 0.15
N ILE A 57 -30.06 -9.59 -0.76
CA ILE A 57 -29.75 -9.45 -2.21
C ILE A 57 -28.87 -8.23 -2.46
N TYR A 58 -29.09 -7.10 -1.79
CA TYR A 58 -28.19 -5.93 -1.85
C TYR A 58 -26.77 -6.31 -1.39
N ALA A 59 -26.62 -7.02 -0.29
CA ALA A 59 -25.33 -7.47 0.23
C ALA A 59 -24.61 -8.43 -0.76
N LEU A 60 -25.32 -9.39 -1.34
CA LEU A 60 -24.77 -10.33 -2.34
C LEU A 60 -24.36 -9.60 -3.61
N LEU A 61 -25.14 -8.65 -4.08
CA LEU A 61 -24.83 -7.85 -5.26
C LEU A 61 -23.63 -6.93 -5.01
N ALA A 62 -23.56 -6.29 -3.83
CA ALA A 62 -22.42 -5.51 -3.41
C ALA A 62 -21.13 -6.34 -3.39
N SER A 63 -21.20 -7.57 -2.83
CA SER A 63 -20.09 -8.51 -2.85
C SER A 63 -19.64 -8.88 -4.27
N CYS A 64 -20.58 -9.03 -5.22
CA CYS A 64 -20.22 -9.26 -6.61
C CYS A 64 -19.39 -8.10 -7.19
N TYR A 65 -19.81 -6.85 -6.97
CA TYR A 65 -19.06 -5.68 -7.44
C TYR A 65 -17.73 -5.49 -6.73
N PHE A 66 -17.67 -5.81 -5.44
CA PHE A 66 -16.40 -5.84 -4.69
C PHE A 66 -15.37 -6.76 -5.36
N TYR A 67 -15.76 -7.99 -5.70
CA TYR A 67 -14.85 -8.95 -6.37
C TYR A 67 -14.52 -8.57 -7.82
N GLU A 68 -15.31 -7.71 -8.45
CA GLU A 68 -14.98 -7.11 -9.75
C GLU A 68 -14.10 -5.85 -9.63
N GLY A 69 -13.76 -5.41 -8.40
CA GLY A 69 -12.99 -4.20 -8.16
C GLY A 69 -13.78 -2.90 -8.38
N LYS A 70 -15.10 -2.99 -8.50
CA LYS A 70 -16.03 -1.86 -8.67
C LYS A 70 -16.47 -1.36 -7.30
N TYR A 71 -15.54 -0.66 -6.62
CA TYR A 71 -15.71 -0.33 -5.21
C TYR A 71 -16.79 0.73 -4.95
N ASP A 72 -16.97 1.71 -5.85
CA ASP A 72 -18.01 2.73 -5.70
C ASP A 72 -19.43 2.13 -5.85
N GLU A 73 -19.63 1.25 -6.81
CA GLU A 73 -20.89 0.54 -7.00
C GLU A 73 -21.17 -0.42 -5.84
N ALA A 74 -20.14 -1.08 -5.31
CA ALA A 74 -20.27 -1.92 -4.13
C ALA A 74 -20.67 -1.10 -2.89
N LEU A 75 -20.07 0.07 -2.67
CA LEU A 75 -20.42 1.00 -1.59
C LEU A 75 -21.87 1.44 -1.65
N ALA A 76 -22.36 1.83 -2.82
CA ALA A 76 -23.75 2.25 -2.98
C ALA A 76 -24.74 1.15 -2.54
N LEU A 77 -24.43 -0.11 -2.85
CA LEU A 77 -25.25 -1.27 -2.50
C LEU A 77 -25.12 -1.67 -1.03
N PHE A 78 -23.89 -1.65 -0.47
CA PHE A 78 -23.71 -1.88 0.97
C PHE A 78 -24.40 -0.83 1.82
N ASN A 79 -24.42 0.44 1.40
CA ASN A 79 -25.15 1.50 2.09
C ASN A 79 -26.69 1.34 1.98
N SER A 80 -27.17 0.55 1.02
CA SER A 80 -28.59 0.21 0.89
C SER A 80 -28.96 -1.05 1.70
N ALA A 81 -27.96 -1.78 2.18
CA ALA A 81 -28.15 -2.98 2.99
C ALA A 81 -27.99 -2.68 4.49
N ASP A 82 -28.90 -3.20 5.32
CA ASP A 82 -28.70 -3.24 6.77
C ASP A 82 -27.92 -4.52 7.13
N LEU A 83 -26.62 -4.38 7.29
CA LEU A 83 -25.73 -5.52 7.62
C LEU A 83 -26.08 -6.15 8.99
N GLY A 84 -26.75 -5.41 9.89
CA GLY A 84 -27.19 -5.93 11.16
C GLY A 84 -28.25 -7.03 11.08
N LEU A 85 -28.96 -7.10 9.96
CA LEU A 85 -29.99 -8.13 9.69
C LEU A 85 -29.42 -9.40 9.06
N LEU A 86 -28.12 -9.42 8.71
CA LEU A 86 -27.45 -10.61 8.17
C LEU A 86 -27.01 -11.57 9.28
N GLY A 87 -26.85 -12.84 8.95
CA GLY A 87 -26.20 -13.80 9.84
C GLY A 87 -24.77 -13.38 10.20
N ASN A 88 -24.28 -13.79 11.37
CA ASN A 88 -22.98 -13.30 11.90
C ASN A 88 -21.83 -13.43 10.90
N GLU A 89 -21.67 -14.58 10.26
CA GLU A 89 -20.58 -14.83 9.31
C GLU A 89 -20.73 -13.96 8.05
N GLU A 90 -21.92 -13.91 7.46
CA GLU A 90 -22.22 -13.11 6.28
C GLU A 90 -22.06 -11.61 6.55
N ARG A 91 -22.50 -11.16 7.74
CA ARG A 91 -22.31 -9.78 8.20
C ARG A 91 -20.83 -9.43 8.32
N ASP A 92 -20.01 -10.30 8.92
CA ASP A 92 -18.59 -10.06 9.12
C ASP A 92 -17.86 -9.99 7.77
N ASP A 93 -18.19 -10.90 6.83
CA ASP A 93 -17.64 -10.90 5.47
C ASP A 93 -18.03 -9.63 4.70
N CYS A 94 -19.30 -9.20 4.78
CA CYS A 94 -19.78 -7.96 4.18
C CYS A 94 -19.15 -6.72 4.83
N THR A 95 -18.98 -6.70 6.15
CA THR A 95 -18.33 -5.60 6.87
C THR A 95 -16.86 -5.46 6.45
N TYR A 96 -16.14 -6.57 6.27
CA TYR A 96 -14.78 -6.57 5.76
C TYR A 96 -14.71 -5.99 4.34
N GLN A 97 -15.63 -6.40 3.47
CA GLN A 97 -15.71 -5.89 2.10
C GLN A 97 -16.04 -4.40 2.07
N LEU A 98 -17.02 -3.96 2.87
CA LEU A 98 -17.40 -2.54 3.01
C LEU A 98 -16.22 -1.69 3.48
N ALA A 99 -15.52 -2.11 4.54
CA ALA A 99 -14.33 -1.42 5.04
C ALA A 99 -13.24 -1.34 3.98
N THR A 100 -13.04 -2.42 3.22
CA THR A 100 -12.07 -2.47 2.12
C THR A 100 -12.49 -1.56 0.97
N CYS A 101 -13.77 -1.47 0.62
CA CYS A 101 -14.27 -0.52 -0.39
C CYS A 101 -13.95 0.93 0.01
N TYR A 102 -14.23 1.31 1.25
CA TYR A 102 -13.87 2.64 1.76
C TYR A 102 -12.35 2.90 1.68
N LEU A 103 -11.53 1.90 2.00
CA LEU A 103 -10.08 2.02 1.88
C LEU A 103 -9.64 2.23 0.42
N LYS A 104 -10.23 1.50 -0.52
CA LYS A 104 -9.90 1.56 -1.96
C LYS A 104 -10.39 2.83 -2.64
N THR A 105 -11.40 3.48 -2.09
CA THR A 105 -11.92 4.79 -2.54
C THR A 105 -11.32 5.96 -1.75
N ASP A 106 -10.22 5.72 -1.02
CA ASP A 106 -9.47 6.71 -0.22
C ASP A 106 -10.28 7.37 0.91
N ASN A 107 -11.40 6.78 1.31
CA ASN A 107 -12.15 7.22 2.48
C ASN A 107 -11.61 6.55 3.75
N LEU A 108 -10.39 6.97 4.15
CA LEU A 108 -9.63 6.35 5.24
C LEU A 108 -10.35 6.44 6.60
N ARG A 109 -11.16 7.47 6.81
CA ARG A 109 -11.91 7.66 8.06
C ARG A 109 -12.98 6.58 8.24
N GLU A 110 -13.83 6.41 7.23
CA GLU A 110 -14.90 5.40 7.28
C GLU A 110 -14.30 3.98 7.27
N ALA A 111 -13.26 3.74 6.46
CA ALA A 111 -12.53 2.48 6.48
C ALA A 111 -12.06 2.12 7.90
N ALA A 112 -11.47 3.06 8.62
CA ALA A 112 -10.99 2.83 10.00
C ALA A 112 -12.14 2.47 10.95
N ILE A 113 -13.27 3.18 10.89
CA ILE A 113 -14.46 2.91 11.74
C ILE A 113 -14.95 1.48 11.51
N TRP A 114 -15.09 1.07 10.26
CA TRP A 114 -15.58 -0.26 9.93
C TRP A 114 -14.59 -1.38 10.28
N PHE A 115 -13.27 -1.15 10.07
CA PHE A 115 -12.26 -2.12 10.52
C PHE A 115 -12.18 -2.22 12.04
N GLU A 116 -12.33 -1.13 12.81
CA GLU A 116 -12.37 -1.17 14.27
C GLU A 116 -13.60 -1.92 14.79
N THR A 117 -14.76 -1.69 14.18
CA THR A 117 -16.00 -2.41 14.47
C THR A 117 -15.84 -3.92 14.22
N LEU A 118 -15.32 -4.29 13.07
CA LEU A 118 -15.11 -5.68 12.70
C LEU A 118 -14.08 -6.37 13.60
N ARG A 119 -12.97 -5.68 13.90
CA ARG A 119 -11.93 -6.18 14.80
C ARG A 119 -12.48 -6.58 16.16
N SER A 120 -13.41 -5.79 16.69
CA SER A 120 -14.01 -6.00 18.00
C SER A 120 -15.01 -7.18 18.02
N ASN A 121 -15.62 -7.48 16.86
CA ASN A 121 -16.73 -8.43 16.77
C ASN A 121 -16.34 -9.76 16.11
N SER A 122 -15.27 -9.80 15.33
CA SER A 122 -14.90 -10.97 14.54
C SER A 122 -13.45 -11.40 14.75
N PRO A 123 -13.20 -12.47 15.51
CA PRO A 123 -11.86 -13.04 15.65
C PRO A 123 -11.26 -13.50 14.30
N LYS A 124 -12.09 -13.90 13.35
CA LYS A 124 -11.71 -14.31 11.99
C LYS A 124 -10.91 -13.23 11.28
N TYR A 125 -11.33 -11.96 11.42
CA TYR A 125 -10.78 -10.81 10.74
C TYR A 125 -9.83 -9.95 11.58
N ALA A 126 -9.61 -10.30 12.87
CA ALA A 126 -8.87 -9.44 13.80
C ALA A 126 -7.48 -9.05 13.27
N LYS A 127 -6.71 -10.01 12.75
CA LYS A 127 -5.37 -9.73 12.19
C LYS A 127 -5.42 -8.89 10.91
N ASP A 128 -6.40 -9.11 10.05
CA ASP A 128 -6.60 -8.31 8.84
C ASP A 128 -6.96 -6.88 9.19
N CYS A 129 -7.82 -6.70 10.20
CA CYS A 129 -8.16 -5.38 10.72
C CYS A 129 -6.95 -4.69 11.35
N ASP A 130 -6.13 -5.39 12.15
CA ASP A 130 -4.89 -4.84 12.71
C ASP A 130 -3.93 -4.37 11.60
N TYR A 131 -3.80 -5.14 10.53
CA TYR A 131 -3.00 -4.74 9.36
C TYR A 131 -3.55 -3.47 8.70
N TYR A 132 -4.83 -3.43 8.33
CA TYR A 132 -5.40 -2.28 7.62
C TYR A 132 -5.47 -1.02 8.48
N LEU A 133 -5.78 -1.14 9.76
CA LEU A 133 -5.74 -0.02 10.70
C LEU A 133 -4.33 0.53 10.85
N SER A 134 -3.32 -0.33 10.90
CA SER A 134 -1.92 0.08 10.95
C SER A 134 -1.48 0.74 9.65
N TYR A 135 -1.91 0.23 8.50
CA TYR A 135 -1.67 0.83 7.20
C TYR A 135 -2.30 2.24 7.11
N ILE A 136 -3.56 2.41 7.54
CA ILE A 136 -4.21 3.72 7.59
C ILE A 136 -3.44 4.69 8.49
N ARG A 137 -2.99 4.25 9.66
CA ARG A 137 -2.16 5.08 10.57
C ARG A 137 -0.82 5.45 9.94
N TYR A 138 -0.20 4.52 9.21
CA TYR A 138 1.04 4.77 8.46
C TYR A 138 0.84 5.85 7.39
N THR A 139 -0.20 5.76 6.57
CA THR A 139 -0.51 6.78 5.54
C THR A 139 -0.79 8.15 6.15
N GLN A 140 -1.37 8.19 7.35
CA GLN A 140 -1.58 9.40 8.15
C GLN A 140 -0.31 9.89 8.89
N LYS A 141 0.86 9.24 8.68
CA LYS A 141 2.13 9.52 9.38
C LYS A 141 2.06 9.35 10.91
N ARG A 142 1.08 8.60 11.41
CA ARG A 142 0.94 8.25 12.84
C ARG A 142 1.80 7.03 13.15
N TYR A 143 3.11 7.17 12.94
CA TYR A 143 4.07 6.07 12.89
C TYR A 143 4.11 5.20 14.15
N ASN A 144 4.11 5.81 15.35
CA ASN A 144 4.13 5.06 16.59
C ASN A 144 2.88 4.19 16.81
N GLU A 145 1.73 4.65 16.33
CA GLU A 145 0.49 3.89 16.40
C GLU A 145 0.43 2.79 15.34
N ALA A 146 0.96 3.06 14.15
CA ALA A 146 1.10 2.05 13.10
C ALA A 146 2.01 0.90 13.55
N LEU A 147 3.15 1.19 14.20
CA LEU A 147 4.05 0.16 14.74
C LEU A 147 3.37 -0.75 15.76
N LYS A 148 2.52 -0.20 16.65
CA LYS A 148 1.81 -1.01 17.65
C LYS A 148 0.96 -2.13 17.03
N GLY A 149 0.39 -1.89 15.86
CA GLY A 149 -0.40 -2.90 15.17
C GLY A 149 0.41 -3.76 14.19
N PHE A 150 1.48 -3.23 13.59
CA PHE A 150 2.32 -4.01 12.69
C PHE A 150 3.25 -5.00 13.40
N LEU A 151 3.85 -4.61 14.54
CA LEU A 151 4.82 -5.45 15.26
C LEU A 151 4.29 -6.84 15.61
N PRO A 152 3.05 -7.03 16.10
CA PRO A 152 2.50 -8.37 16.34
C PRO A 152 2.30 -9.22 15.08
N LEU A 153 2.28 -8.59 13.89
CA LEU A 153 2.05 -9.26 12.61
C LEU A 153 3.32 -9.58 11.85
N GLN A 154 4.50 -9.13 12.33
CA GLN A 154 5.75 -9.26 11.57
C GLN A 154 6.13 -10.71 11.23
N ASP A 155 5.78 -11.66 12.11
CA ASP A 155 6.08 -13.09 11.94
C ASP A 155 4.84 -13.92 11.55
N ASP A 156 3.70 -13.27 11.33
CA ASP A 156 2.48 -13.95 10.91
C ASP A 156 2.63 -14.51 9.50
N SER A 157 2.18 -15.74 9.28
CA SER A 157 2.35 -16.45 8.00
C SER A 157 1.81 -15.71 6.79
N LYS A 158 0.74 -14.91 6.96
CA LYS A 158 0.11 -14.10 5.91
C LYS A 158 0.87 -12.80 5.65
N TYR A 159 1.48 -12.21 6.68
CA TYR A 159 2.00 -10.85 6.65
C TYR A 159 3.53 -10.74 6.68
N LYS A 160 4.25 -11.83 7.00
CA LYS A 160 5.72 -11.85 7.16
C LYS A 160 6.53 -11.39 5.92
N ALA A 161 5.93 -11.44 4.75
CA ALA A 161 6.57 -10.95 3.52
C ALA A 161 6.22 -9.49 3.18
N LEU A 162 5.35 -8.85 3.96
CA LEU A 162 4.87 -7.49 3.69
C LEU A 162 5.07 -6.55 4.88
N VAL A 163 4.65 -6.96 6.07
CA VAL A 163 4.65 -6.09 7.26
C VAL A 163 6.04 -5.60 7.66
N PRO A 164 7.12 -6.40 7.60
CA PRO A 164 8.46 -5.91 7.92
C PRO A 164 8.91 -4.74 7.04
N TYR A 165 8.42 -4.64 5.80
CA TYR A 165 8.68 -3.48 4.95
C TYR A 165 8.13 -2.19 5.59
N TYR A 166 6.87 -2.17 6.03
CA TYR A 166 6.30 -1.00 6.71
C TYR A 166 7.01 -0.69 8.03
N ILE A 167 7.40 -1.71 8.79
CA ILE A 167 8.14 -1.54 10.05
C ILE A 167 9.49 -0.87 9.77
N ALA A 168 10.24 -1.32 8.78
CA ALA A 168 11.54 -0.75 8.42
C ALA A 168 11.39 0.71 7.93
N GLU A 169 10.41 0.98 7.06
CA GLU A 169 10.09 2.34 6.61
C GLU A 169 9.74 3.25 7.78
N ILE A 170 8.90 2.81 8.70
CA ILE A 170 8.53 3.61 9.85
C ILE A 170 9.74 3.90 10.73
N TYR A 171 10.60 2.90 10.98
CA TYR A 171 11.82 3.14 11.76
C TYR A 171 12.76 4.13 11.07
N ALA A 172 12.89 4.06 9.73
CA ALA A 172 13.67 5.03 8.97
C ALA A 172 13.06 6.44 9.07
N GLN A 173 11.74 6.59 8.94
CA GLN A 173 11.04 7.87 9.10
C GLN A 173 11.19 8.46 10.52
N LEU A 174 11.25 7.60 11.53
CA LEU A 174 11.50 7.99 12.92
C LEU A 174 13.00 8.17 13.22
N GLN A 175 13.88 8.06 12.23
CA GLN A 175 15.34 8.11 12.35
C GLN A 175 15.92 7.06 13.32
N ASN A 176 15.19 5.98 13.56
CA ASN A 176 15.67 4.86 14.38
C ASN A 176 16.41 3.88 13.48
N TYR A 177 17.59 4.28 13.04
CA TYR A 177 18.38 3.57 12.04
C TYR A 177 18.87 2.20 12.52
N ASP A 178 19.11 2.01 13.84
CA ASP A 178 19.46 0.70 14.41
C ASP A 178 18.40 -0.34 14.10
N LYS A 179 17.13 -0.02 14.41
CA LYS A 179 16.02 -0.93 14.20
C LYS A 179 15.70 -1.08 12.71
N ALA A 180 15.76 0.01 11.94
CA ALA A 180 15.57 -0.04 10.50
C ALA A 180 16.57 -1.00 9.83
N GLN A 181 17.84 -0.92 10.20
CA GLN A 181 18.91 -1.78 9.71
C GLN A 181 18.64 -3.26 10.01
N ILE A 182 18.32 -3.59 11.27
CA ILE A 182 18.06 -4.98 11.70
C ILE A 182 16.88 -5.57 10.91
N VAL A 183 15.77 -4.83 10.80
CA VAL A 183 14.59 -5.31 10.09
C VAL A 183 14.89 -5.49 8.59
N ALA A 184 15.58 -4.54 7.97
CA ALA A 184 15.93 -4.61 6.55
C ALA A 184 16.88 -5.78 6.25
N GLN A 185 17.91 -6.00 7.08
CA GLN A 185 18.84 -7.14 6.92
C GLN A 185 18.12 -8.49 7.04
N ASN A 186 17.28 -8.65 8.07
CA ASN A 186 16.51 -9.88 8.28
C ASN A 186 15.57 -10.14 7.10
N TYR A 187 14.89 -9.09 6.63
CA TYR A 187 14.00 -9.19 5.49
C TYR A 187 14.73 -9.61 4.22
N LEU A 188 15.84 -8.95 3.89
CA LEU A 188 16.63 -9.25 2.69
C LEU A 188 17.24 -10.68 2.73
N SER A 189 17.57 -11.16 3.92
CA SER A 189 18.03 -12.55 4.10
C SER A 189 16.93 -13.58 3.82
N ALA A 190 15.68 -13.27 4.19
CA ALA A 190 14.53 -14.15 4.01
C ALA A 190 13.88 -14.03 2.63
N TYR A 191 13.84 -12.80 2.07
CA TYR A 191 13.09 -12.46 0.86
C TYR A 191 13.93 -11.63 -0.14
N PRO A 192 15.08 -12.11 -0.62
CA PRO A 192 16.02 -11.33 -1.42
C PRO A 192 15.46 -10.87 -2.78
N ASN A 193 14.41 -11.52 -3.28
CA ASN A 193 13.79 -11.25 -4.58
C ASN A 193 12.32 -10.80 -4.47
N ASN A 194 11.87 -10.41 -3.27
CA ASN A 194 10.53 -9.86 -3.09
C ASN A 194 10.45 -8.45 -3.72
N GLU A 195 9.24 -8.02 -4.08
CA GLU A 195 8.98 -6.68 -4.66
C GLU A 195 9.47 -5.53 -3.78
N HIS A 196 9.49 -5.69 -2.46
CA HIS A 196 9.99 -4.69 -1.52
C HIS A 196 11.51 -4.74 -1.28
N ALA A 197 12.23 -5.70 -1.88
CA ALA A 197 13.67 -5.85 -1.63
C ALA A 197 14.47 -4.61 -2.06
N ALA A 198 14.08 -3.93 -3.13
CA ALA A 198 14.72 -2.70 -3.56
C ALA A 198 14.64 -1.63 -2.46
N GLU A 199 13.45 -1.32 -1.96
CA GLU A 199 13.26 -0.34 -0.89
C GLU A 199 13.97 -0.73 0.42
N MET A 200 14.04 -2.02 0.74
CA MET A 200 14.82 -2.50 1.89
C MET A 200 16.32 -2.22 1.73
N TYR A 201 16.88 -2.36 0.53
CA TYR A 201 18.26 -1.96 0.25
C TYR A 201 18.45 -0.43 0.37
N ARG A 202 17.47 0.37 -0.02
CA ARG A 202 17.50 1.83 0.17
C ARG A 202 17.55 2.18 1.65
N ILE A 203 16.62 1.62 2.45
CA ILE A 203 16.58 1.82 3.92
C ILE A 203 17.90 1.40 4.58
N LEU A 204 18.46 0.29 4.13
CA LEU A 204 19.74 -0.21 4.62
C LEU A 204 20.89 0.75 4.25
N GLY A 205 20.87 1.31 3.05
CA GLY A 205 21.81 2.33 2.61
C GLY A 205 21.76 3.59 3.46
N ASP A 206 20.55 4.10 3.75
CA ASP A 206 20.34 5.24 4.63
C ASP A 206 20.90 4.96 6.04
N ALA A 207 20.59 3.80 6.61
CA ALA A 207 21.08 3.40 7.91
C ALA A 207 22.63 3.33 7.96
N TYR A 208 23.25 2.65 6.99
CA TYR A 208 24.71 2.56 6.91
C TYR A 208 25.36 3.94 6.76
N TYR A 209 24.77 4.84 5.96
CA TYR A 209 25.30 6.20 5.84
C TYR A 209 25.28 6.93 7.17
N HIS A 210 24.17 6.85 7.93
CA HIS A 210 24.05 7.50 9.24
C HIS A 210 25.03 6.94 10.29
N PHE A 211 25.44 5.68 10.16
CA PHE A 211 26.49 5.10 11.02
C PHE A 211 27.92 5.33 10.50
N GLY A 212 28.09 6.13 9.45
CA GLY A 212 29.41 6.37 8.84
C GLY A 212 29.98 5.14 8.10
N GLN A 213 29.18 4.13 7.86
CA GLN A 213 29.56 2.89 7.17
C GLN A 213 29.43 3.09 5.65
N TYR A 214 30.17 4.05 5.11
CA TYR A 214 29.95 4.54 3.74
C TYR A 214 30.19 3.49 2.65
N HIS A 215 31.09 2.52 2.85
CA HIS A 215 31.30 1.44 1.88
C HIS A 215 30.07 0.53 1.79
N GLN A 216 29.47 0.16 2.94
CA GLN A 216 28.24 -0.61 2.98
C GLN A 216 27.06 0.18 2.43
N ALA A 217 27.00 1.50 2.69
CA ALA A 217 25.98 2.39 2.12
C ALA A 217 26.05 2.39 0.58
N VAL A 218 27.25 2.51 -0.02
CA VAL A 218 27.44 2.43 -1.48
C VAL A 218 26.94 1.10 -2.03
N GLU A 219 27.27 -0.02 -1.37
CA GLU A 219 26.81 -1.34 -1.81
C GLU A 219 25.29 -1.47 -1.74
N ALA A 220 24.68 -1.05 -0.63
CA ALA A 220 23.23 -1.11 -0.44
C ALA A 220 22.49 -0.23 -1.46
N PHE A 221 22.90 1.02 -1.68
CA PHE A 221 22.27 1.87 -2.68
C PHE A 221 22.46 1.36 -4.12
N ASN A 222 23.61 0.76 -4.45
CA ASN A 222 23.78 0.13 -5.77
C ASN A 222 22.84 -1.09 -5.93
N ASN A 223 22.62 -1.90 -4.87
CA ASN A 223 21.66 -2.99 -4.90
C ASN A 223 20.21 -2.46 -5.07
N TYR A 224 19.87 -1.34 -4.42
CA TYR A 224 18.61 -0.63 -4.66
C TYR A 224 18.46 -0.29 -6.15
N LEU A 225 19.42 0.41 -6.74
CA LEU A 225 19.37 0.81 -8.14
C LEU A 225 19.32 -0.35 -9.14
N ASN A 226 19.94 -1.48 -8.80
CA ASN A 226 19.93 -2.68 -9.66
C ASN A 226 18.60 -3.44 -9.61
N LYS A 227 17.87 -3.33 -8.50
CA LYS A 227 16.58 -4.03 -8.29
C LYS A 227 15.37 -3.16 -8.60
N ASP A 228 15.50 -1.84 -8.49
CA ASP A 228 14.44 -0.89 -8.82
C ASP A 228 14.46 -0.60 -10.33
N HIS A 229 13.39 -0.99 -11.01
CA HIS A 229 13.20 -0.74 -12.45
C HIS A 229 12.45 0.57 -12.72
N SER A 230 12.08 1.30 -11.68
CA SER A 230 11.46 2.63 -11.76
C SER A 230 12.52 3.74 -11.83
N ALA A 231 12.10 4.99 -11.95
CA ALA A 231 13.01 6.13 -11.83
C ALA A 231 13.52 6.23 -10.39
N PRO A 232 14.85 6.17 -10.14
CA PRO A 232 15.40 6.19 -8.80
C PRO A 232 15.01 7.45 -8.04
N ARG A 233 14.75 7.31 -6.74
CA ARG A 233 14.45 8.44 -5.86
C ARG A 233 15.67 9.38 -5.78
N ARG A 234 15.42 10.67 -5.91
CA ARG A 234 16.48 11.71 -5.88
C ARG A 234 17.22 11.76 -4.54
N ASP A 235 16.51 11.53 -3.43
CA ASP A 235 17.12 11.46 -2.08
C ASP A 235 18.09 10.28 -1.97
N ALA A 236 17.73 9.10 -2.48
CA ALA A 236 18.62 7.93 -2.49
C ALA A 236 19.86 8.16 -3.38
N LEU A 237 19.70 8.77 -4.55
CA LEU A 237 20.84 9.16 -5.39
C LEU A 237 21.75 10.17 -4.70
N TYR A 238 21.18 11.13 -3.97
CA TYR A 238 21.95 12.10 -3.20
C TYR A 238 22.78 11.41 -2.11
N MET A 239 22.17 10.52 -1.33
CA MET A 239 22.87 9.78 -0.27
C MET A 239 23.96 8.85 -0.84
N LEU A 240 23.71 8.21 -1.99
CA LEU A 240 24.73 7.44 -2.72
C LEU A 240 25.88 8.33 -3.16
N GLY A 241 25.58 9.50 -3.74
CA GLY A 241 26.61 10.46 -4.16
C GLY A 241 27.47 10.93 -2.99
N LEU A 242 26.86 11.23 -1.84
CA LEU A 242 27.58 11.56 -0.61
C LEU A 242 28.42 10.38 -0.11
N SER A 243 27.90 9.16 -0.19
CA SER A 243 28.62 7.94 0.21
C SER A 243 29.86 7.73 -0.69
N TYR A 244 29.75 7.97 -1.99
CA TYR A 244 30.92 7.98 -2.90
C TYR A 244 31.92 9.08 -2.56
N TYR A 245 31.45 10.27 -2.18
CA TYR A 245 32.33 11.36 -1.74
C TYR A 245 33.12 10.95 -0.48
N GLN A 246 32.46 10.40 0.53
CA GLN A 246 33.09 9.95 1.77
C GLN A 246 34.09 8.80 1.54
N THR A 247 33.82 7.91 0.59
CA THR A 247 34.74 6.83 0.19
C THR A 247 35.83 7.30 -0.80
N LYS A 248 35.91 8.61 -1.07
CA LYS A 248 36.88 9.26 -1.97
C LYS A 248 36.77 8.82 -3.44
N VAL A 249 35.62 8.28 -3.86
CA VAL A 249 35.36 7.93 -5.27
C VAL A 249 34.71 9.14 -5.96
N TYR A 250 35.45 10.24 -6.03
CA TYR A 250 34.94 11.58 -6.39
C TYR A 250 34.32 11.66 -7.79
N SER A 251 34.82 10.89 -8.75
CA SER A 251 34.25 10.87 -10.10
C SER A 251 32.82 10.31 -10.08
N LYS A 252 32.60 9.18 -9.38
CA LYS A 252 31.25 8.61 -9.20
C LYS A 252 30.36 9.50 -8.35
N ALA A 253 30.92 10.18 -7.34
CA ALA A 253 30.18 11.15 -6.53
C ALA A 253 29.60 12.26 -7.41
N ALA A 254 30.42 12.92 -8.22
CA ALA A 254 29.99 13.99 -9.11
C ALA A 254 28.97 13.51 -10.16
N GLU A 255 29.18 12.35 -10.78
CA GLU A 255 28.24 11.75 -11.72
C GLU A 255 26.87 11.46 -11.08
N THR A 256 26.88 10.83 -9.91
CA THR A 256 25.64 10.43 -9.20
C THR A 256 24.87 11.66 -8.73
N LEU A 257 25.57 12.65 -8.14
CA LEU A 257 24.97 13.92 -7.72
C LEU A 257 24.40 14.71 -8.90
N GLY A 258 25.01 14.62 -10.08
CA GLY A 258 24.47 15.23 -11.31
C GLY A 258 23.07 14.72 -11.67
N LYS A 259 22.76 13.47 -11.36
CA LYS A 259 21.42 12.88 -11.59
C LYS A 259 20.34 13.42 -10.62
N VAL A 260 20.77 14.09 -9.55
CA VAL A 260 19.87 14.69 -8.55
C VAL A 260 19.37 16.08 -8.99
N THR A 261 20.12 16.77 -9.86
CA THR A 261 19.89 18.17 -10.22
C THR A 261 18.76 18.39 -11.24
N THR A 262 17.63 17.74 -11.04
CA THR A 262 16.47 17.73 -11.96
C THR A 262 15.33 18.67 -11.57
N ALA A 263 15.42 19.35 -10.42
CA ALA A 263 14.44 20.29 -9.92
C ALA A 263 15.14 21.53 -9.32
N ASN A 264 14.38 22.59 -9.06
CA ASN A 264 14.91 23.79 -8.39
C ASN A 264 14.50 23.76 -6.91
N ASP A 265 15.26 23.04 -6.09
CA ASP A 265 15.01 22.84 -4.67
C ASP A 265 16.31 22.75 -3.87
N ALA A 266 16.18 22.67 -2.53
CA ALA A 266 17.32 22.57 -1.62
C ALA A 266 18.18 21.32 -1.88
N LEU A 267 17.59 20.21 -2.33
CA LEU A 267 18.31 18.98 -2.63
C LEU A 267 19.23 19.18 -3.85
N THR A 268 18.74 19.82 -4.91
CA THR A 268 19.54 20.20 -6.08
C THR A 268 20.68 21.13 -5.69
N GLN A 269 20.41 22.15 -4.88
CA GLN A 269 21.44 23.08 -4.43
C GLN A 269 22.56 22.38 -3.66
N ASN A 270 22.20 21.49 -2.72
CA ASN A 270 23.15 20.68 -1.98
C ASN A 270 23.92 19.71 -2.89
N ALA A 271 23.26 19.14 -3.92
CA ALA A 271 23.93 18.28 -4.89
C ALA A 271 25.00 19.04 -5.67
N TYR A 272 24.70 20.24 -6.16
CA TYR A 272 25.71 21.10 -6.82
C TYR A 272 26.88 21.46 -5.90
N LEU A 273 26.63 21.76 -4.63
CA LEU A 273 27.70 22.03 -3.66
C LEU A 273 28.65 20.82 -3.56
N HIS A 274 28.13 19.62 -3.35
CA HIS A 274 28.96 18.41 -3.20
C HIS A 274 29.60 17.95 -4.54
N MET A 275 28.96 18.25 -5.67
CA MET A 275 29.60 18.11 -6.99
C MET A 275 30.82 19.01 -7.10
N GLY A 276 30.70 20.29 -6.73
CA GLY A 276 31.81 21.24 -6.73
C GLY A 276 32.96 20.77 -5.85
N LEU A 277 32.65 20.30 -4.63
CA LEU A 277 33.65 19.71 -3.73
C LEU A 277 34.31 18.45 -4.36
N SER A 278 33.54 17.60 -5.01
CA SER A 278 34.07 16.42 -5.71
C SER A 278 35.02 16.79 -6.84
N TYR A 279 34.66 17.78 -7.67
CA TYR A 279 35.52 18.30 -8.75
C TYR A 279 36.78 18.97 -8.23
N LEU A 280 36.74 19.64 -7.06
CA LEU A 280 37.96 20.17 -6.45
C LEU A 280 38.94 19.05 -6.08
N GLN A 281 38.45 17.94 -5.52
CA GLN A 281 39.28 16.78 -5.19
C GLN A 281 39.90 16.12 -6.44
N LEU A 282 39.23 16.23 -7.59
CA LEU A 282 39.72 15.77 -8.90
C LEU A 282 40.62 16.78 -9.59
N ALA A 283 40.93 17.94 -8.98
CA ALA A 283 41.62 19.07 -9.57
C ALA A 283 40.96 19.67 -10.83
N GLU A 284 39.66 19.39 -11.07
CA GLU A 284 38.86 19.88 -12.19
C GLU A 284 38.27 21.27 -11.89
N LYS A 285 39.14 22.28 -11.73
CA LYS A 285 38.76 23.61 -11.24
C LYS A 285 37.63 24.29 -12.00
N SER A 286 37.60 24.14 -13.34
CA SER A 286 36.54 24.74 -14.18
C SER A 286 35.18 24.14 -13.87
N LYS A 287 35.07 22.81 -13.73
CA LYS A 287 33.83 22.14 -13.38
C LYS A 287 33.39 22.43 -11.92
N ALA A 288 34.36 22.49 -11.01
CA ALA A 288 34.10 22.89 -9.62
C ALA A 288 33.49 24.30 -9.55
N ARG A 289 34.06 25.27 -10.26
CA ARG A 289 33.53 26.63 -10.34
C ARG A 289 32.08 26.65 -10.86
N MET A 290 31.81 25.97 -11.98
CA MET A 290 30.47 25.91 -12.54
C MET A 290 29.45 25.30 -11.57
N ALA A 291 29.81 24.23 -10.87
CA ALA A 291 28.92 23.61 -9.88
C ALA A 291 28.65 24.55 -8.70
N PHE A 292 29.66 25.27 -8.19
CA PHE A 292 29.44 26.23 -7.12
C PHE A 292 28.62 27.46 -7.56
N GLU A 293 28.79 27.92 -8.81
CA GLU A 293 27.96 28.98 -9.39
C GLU A 293 26.49 28.55 -9.45
N GLN A 294 26.20 27.29 -9.81
CA GLN A 294 24.84 26.73 -9.80
C GLN A 294 24.28 26.61 -8.37
N ALA A 295 25.09 26.16 -7.41
CA ALA A 295 24.68 26.12 -6.02
C ALA A 295 24.36 27.52 -5.46
N ALA A 296 25.18 28.54 -5.79
CA ALA A 296 24.99 29.92 -5.36
C ALA A 296 23.82 30.62 -6.05
N ALA A 297 23.49 30.25 -7.29
CA ALA A 297 22.35 30.80 -8.03
C ALA A 297 20.99 30.38 -7.43
N SER A 298 20.93 29.27 -6.71
CA SER A 298 19.71 28.82 -6.04
C SER A 298 19.42 29.69 -4.81
N SER A 299 18.14 29.98 -4.58
CA SER A 299 17.65 30.69 -3.39
C SER A 299 17.07 29.75 -2.32
N ALA A 300 17.12 28.45 -2.54
CA ALA A 300 16.47 27.46 -1.68
C ALA A 300 17.13 27.37 -0.28
N ASN A 301 18.45 27.56 -0.20
CA ASN A 301 19.17 27.63 1.06
C ASN A 301 20.17 28.82 1.07
N MET A 302 19.88 29.83 1.86
CA MET A 302 20.70 31.05 1.94
C MET A 302 22.08 30.82 2.56
N GLN A 303 22.28 29.77 3.34
CA GLN A 303 23.58 29.44 3.96
C GLN A 303 24.63 28.92 2.95
N ILE A 304 24.18 28.49 1.77
CA ILE A 304 25.05 27.99 0.70
C ILE A 304 25.47 29.11 -0.28
N LYS A 305 24.80 30.25 -0.24
CA LYS A 305 25.16 31.43 -0.99
C LYS A 305 26.44 32.06 -0.45
#